data_4a8175fc72d47e5967dd5bd1cc12ba73
#
_entry.id   4a8175fc72d47e5967dd5bd1cc12ba73
#
_cell.length_a   1.000
_cell.length_b   1.000
_cell.length_c   1.000
_cell.angle_alpha   90.00
_cell.angle_beta   90.00
_cell.angle_gamma   90.00
#
_symmetry.space_group_name_H-M   'P 1'
#
loop_
_entity.id
_entity.type
_entity.pdbx_description
1 polymer ?
#
loop_
_entity_poly.entity_id
_entity_poly.type
_entity_poly.pdbx_seq_one_letter_code
_entity_poly.pdbx_strand_id
1 'polypeptide(L)'
;MKKAQIIIDKYFLTGKVDKRIFGSFIEQLGRAVYQGIYQEGSPLSDEQGFRKDALELVRELQVPIVRYPGGNFVSGFKWEDSVGPKELRPARPELAWSVIENNHFGLDEFVDWAKKADTDIMMAVNLGTRGPEEARNLLEYCNFKGGTYYSDMRKANGHAEPHNIKTWCLGNEMDGPWQMGHKTAYEYGRTAAETSRIMKMLDPEIETVACGSSNLMMPTFGDWEYTVLDECYDLVDYMSLHQYYGNAADDTPDFLANSKGMDDFISGVVSICDAVRAKKHGKKRINLSFDEWNVWYHSNAADEKLKKWGQAPHQLEDIYIFEDALLVGSMLITLLRHADRVKMACLAQLVNVIAPIMTSDTGAWRQTIFYPYMYTSIFGRGTVLNTQVLAPVYDSRNYCDVSYLDSVCIWNEEKDTLTIFAVNKSLEEDLEVSCDLRQFEGYQVKEHIVLTNDDMKAVNTEADPEKVVPVKSAASRIDGGKLSTVLGKHSWNMIRFAK
;
A
#
# COMPACT_ATOMS: atom_id res chain seq x y z
N MET A 1 13.74 18.38 26.67
CA MET A 1 13.62 16.96 26.24
C MET A 1 12.41 16.34 26.92
N LYS A 2 11.46 15.85 26.15
CA LYS A 2 10.24 15.18 26.63
C LYS A 2 10.57 13.73 27.00
N LYS A 3 9.71 13.10 27.82
CA LYS A 3 9.85 11.69 28.21
C LYS A 3 8.69 10.87 27.67
N ALA A 4 8.98 9.66 27.21
CA ALA A 4 7.99 8.70 26.79
C ALA A 4 8.33 7.29 27.28
N GLN A 5 7.31 6.45 27.39
CA GLN A 5 7.45 5.06 27.76
C GLN A 5 6.69 4.16 26.77
N ILE A 6 7.32 3.14 26.28
CA ILE A 6 6.71 2.06 25.54
C ILE A 6 6.49 0.90 26.50
N ILE A 7 5.26 0.40 26.57
CA ILE A 7 4.88 -0.73 27.41
C ILE A 7 4.45 -1.87 26.51
N ILE A 8 5.11 -3.02 26.67
CA ILE A 8 4.82 -4.24 25.94
C ILE A 8 4.77 -5.43 26.89
N ASP A 9 4.02 -6.43 26.50
CA ASP A 9 4.01 -7.73 27.16
C ASP A 9 3.96 -8.81 26.08
N LYS A 10 4.84 -9.81 26.15
CA LYS A 10 4.93 -10.85 25.11
C LYS A 10 3.69 -11.77 25.05
N TYR A 11 2.85 -11.76 26.08
CA TYR A 11 1.60 -12.52 26.13
C TYR A 11 0.38 -11.71 25.66
N PHE A 12 0.49 -10.39 25.53
CA PHE A 12 -0.57 -9.54 24.99
C PHE A 12 -0.27 -9.21 23.53
N LEU A 13 -0.90 -9.97 22.65
CA LEU A 13 -0.68 -9.91 21.21
C LEU A 13 -1.84 -9.18 20.53
N THR A 14 -1.52 -8.30 19.58
CA THR A 14 -2.52 -7.73 18.64
C THR A 14 -2.84 -8.75 17.55
N GLY A 15 -1.83 -9.24 16.84
CA GLY A 15 -2.03 -10.22 15.78
C GLY A 15 -0.75 -10.52 14.99
N LYS A 16 -0.80 -11.59 14.21
CA LYS A 16 0.27 -11.91 13.26
C LYS A 16 0.18 -10.97 12.05
N VAL A 17 1.31 -10.39 11.69
CA VAL A 17 1.43 -9.57 10.48
C VAL A 17 1.26 -10.45 9.24
N ASP A 18 0.30 -10.12 8.39
CA ASP A 18 0.25 -10.65 7.04
C ASP A 18 1.28 -9.89 6.19
N LYS A 19 2.14 -10.61 5.46
CA LYS A 19 3.18 -9.96 4.65
C LYS A 19 2.60 -8.95 3.66
N ARG A 20 1.35 -9.14 3.22
CA ARG A 20 0.65 -8.28 2.24
C ARG A 20 0.32 -6.87 2.75
N ILE A 21 0.53 -6.57 4.06
CA ILE A 21 0.50 -5.20 4.59
C ILE A 21 1.57 -4.31 3.90
N PHE A 22 2.64 -4.93 3.40
CA PHE A 22 3.72 -4.25 2.68
C PHE A 22 3.54 -4.34 1.17
N GLY A 23 2.32 -4.38 0.67
CA GLY A 23 1.99 -4.34 -0.74
C GLY A 23 2.22 -2.98 -1.37
N SER A 24 2.18 -2.95 -2.69
CA SER A 24 2.19 -1.71 -3.46
C SER A 24 1.21 -1.77 -4.62
N PHE A 25 1.22 -0.75 -5.45
CA PHE A 25 0.24 -0.56 -6.50
C PHE A 25 0.91 -0.08 -7.79
N ILE A 26 0.47 -0.58 -8.92
CA ILE A 26 0.83 -0.10 -10.26
C ILE A 26 -0.45 0.04 -11.06
N GLU A 27 -0.67 1.23 -11.57
CA GLU A 27 -1.78 1.56 -12.49
C GLU A 27 -1.23 1.93 -13.86
N GLN A 28 -2.00 1.71 -14.91
CA GLN A 28 -1.74 2.28 -16.25
C GLN A 28 -1.98 3.79 -16.23
N LEU A 29 -1.11 4.51 -15.55
CA LEU A 29 -1.19 5.92 -15.25
C LEU A 29 0.18 6.56 -15.38
N GLY A 30 0.27 7.70 -16.05
CA GLY A 30 1.52 8.43 -16.17
C GLY A 30 2.67 7.54 -16.62
N ARG A 31 3.79 7.62 -15.93
CA ARG A 31 4.98 6.79 -16.19
C ARG A 31 5.15 5.64 -15.17
N ALA A 32 4.08 5.17 -14.51
CA ALA A 32 4.20 4.03 -13.63
C ALA A 32 4.60 2.76 -14.39
N VAL A 33 4.00 2.54 -15.54
CA VAL A 33 4.30 1.40 -16.43
C VAL A 33 5.35 1.81 -17.46
N TYR A 34 4.95 2.60 -18.47
CA TYR A 34 5.86 3.03 -19.53
C TYR A 34 6.91 4.01 -18.98
N GLN A 35 8.21 3.75 -19.28
CA GLN A 35 9.38 4.42 -18.72
C GLN A 35 9.59 4.21 -17.22
N GLY A 36 8.62 3.57 -16.53
CA GLY A 36 8.72 3.18 -15.13
C GLY A 36 9.23 1.75 -14.97
N ILE A 37 8.33 0.77 -14.95
CA ILE A 37 8.71 -0.65 -14.87
C ILE A 37 9.04 -1.27 -16.24
N TYR A 38 8.60 -0.63 -17.32
CA TYR A 38 8.73 -1.11 -18.70
C TYR A 38 9.17 0.00 -19.65
N GLN A 39 10.23 -0.26 -20.43
CA GLN A 39 10.73 0.64 -21.46
C GLN A 39 11.43 -0.18 -22.56
N GLU A 40 10.68 -0.50 -23.59
CA GLU A 40 11.18 -1.31 -24.71
C GLU A 40 12.34 -0.59 -25.46
N GLY A 41 13.40 -1.32 -25.77
CA GLY A 41 14.57 -0.78 -26.48
C GLY A 41 15.54 0.05 -25.63
N SER A 42 15.26 0.26 -24.34
CA SER A 42 16.18 0.96 -23.44
C SER A 42 17.40 0.07 -23.08
N PRO A 43 18.61 0.62 -22.98
CA PRO A 43 19.78 -0.12 -22.48
C PRO A 43 19.63 -0.53 -21.00
N LEU A 44 18.74 0.12 -20.24
CA LEU A 44 18.44 -0.18 -18.86
C LEU A 44 17.42 -1.33 -18.73
N SER A 45 16.79 -1.73 -19.83
CA SER A 45 15.81 -2.82 -19.84
C SER A 45 16.43 -4.16 -20.20
N ASP A 46 15.72 -5.23 -19.85
CA ASP A 46 16.02 -6.58 -20.33
C ASP A 46 15.39 -6.85 -21.71
N GLU A 47 15.52 -8.07 -22.19
CA GLU A 47 15.02 -8.50 -23.51
C GLU A 47 13.48 -8.43 -23.63
N GLN A 48 12.76 -8.46 -22.51
CA GLN A 48 11.30 -8.32 -22.44
C GLN A 48 10.86 -6.86 -22.30
N GLY A 49 11.79 -5.92 -22.16
CA GLY A 49 11.53 -4.49 -21.96
C GLY A 49 11.37 -4.08 -20.49
N PHE A 50 11.61 -4.96 -19.52
CA PHE A 50 11.50 -4.59 -18.10
C PHE A 50 12.73 -3.85 -17.62
N ARG A 51 12.55 -2.71 -16.98
CA ARG A 51 13.61 -1.87 -16.41
C ARG A 51 14.33 -2.61 -15.28
N LYS A 52 15.59 -2.99 -15.49
CA LYS A 52 16.42 -3.75 -14.54
C LYS A 52 16.73 -2.93 -13.28
N ASP A 53 17.03 -1.66 -13.44
CA ASP A 53 17.34 -0.72 -12.37
C ASP A 53 16.14 -0.49 -11.45
N ALA A 54 14.94 -0.27 -12.00
CA ALA A 54 13.71 -0.18 -11.22
C ALA A 54 13.40 -1.52 -10.51
N LEU A 55 13.57 -2.64 -11.21
CA LEU A 55 13.31 -3.98 -10.66
C LEU A 55 14.23 -4.32 -9.47
N GLU A 56 15.49 -3.88 -9.49
CA GLU A 56 16.42 -4.04 -8.36
C GLU A 56 15.91 -3.29 -7.13
N LEU A 57 15.45 -2.05 -7.28
CA LEU A 57 14.89 -1.26 -6.18
C LEU A 57 13.57 -1.85 -5.66
N VAL A 58 12.72 -2.38 -6.54
CA VAL A 58 11.49 -3.09 -6.13
C VAL A 58 11.81 -4.32 -5.28
N ARG A 59 12.81 -5.11 -5.68
CA ARG A 59 13.28 -6.27 -4.90
C ARG A 59 13.88 -5.86 -3.55
N GLU A 60 14.58 -4.73 -3.48
CA GLU A 60 15.11 -4.17 -2.24
C GLU A 60 13.98 -3.81 -1.26
N LEU A 61 12.86 -3.27 -1.75
CA LEU A 61 11.66 -3.02 -0.95
C LEU A 61 11.00 -4.29 -0.41
N GLN A 62 11.27 -5.45 -1.00
CA GLN A 62 10.62 -6.73 -0.69
C GLN A 62 9.09 -6.65 -0.72
N VAL A 63 8.54 -6.03 -1.75
CA VAL A 63 7.10 -5.87 -1.95
C VAL A 63 6.44 -7.24 -2.17
N PRO A 64 5.59 -7.74 -1.27
CA PRO A 64 5.08 -9.11 -1.34
C PRO A 64 3.88 -9.28 -2.27
N ILE A 65 3.18 -8.20 -2.61
CA ILE A 65 2.02 -8.18 -3.50
C ILE A 65 1.91 -6.83 -4.19
N VAL A 66 1.55 -6.81 -5.47
CA VAL A 66 1.29 -5.59 -6.23
C VAL A 66 -0.12 -5.63 -6.81
N ARG A 67 -0.90 -4.58 -6.53
CA ARG A 67 -2.23 -4.35 -7.10
C ARG A 67 -2.10 -3.82 -8.52
N TYR A 68 -2.92 -4.35 -9.47
CA TYR A 68 -2.90 -4.04 -10.90
C TYR A 68 -4.26 -4.34 -11.54
N PRO A 69 -4.70 -3.76 -12.65
CA PRO A 69 -4.03 -2.74 -13.50
C PRO A 69 -4.40 -1.29 -13.11
N GLY A 70 -5.16 -1.10 -12.08
CA GLY A 70 -5.61 0.20 -11.65
C GLY A 70 -6.54 0.10 -10.47
N GLY A 71 -6.78 1.17 -9.97
CA GLY A 71 -7.34 2.47 -9.75
C GLY A 71 -8.42 2.84 -10.78
N ASN A 72 -8.49 4.11 -11.06
CA ASN A 72 -9.52 4.65 -11.96
C ASN A 72 -9.48 4.02 -13.36
N PHE A 73 -8.31 3.64 -13.82
CA PHE A 73 -8.10 2.96 -15.10
C PHE A 73 -8.96 1.71 -15.26
N VAL A 74 -9.08 0.88 -14.22
CA VAL A 74 -9.74 -0.43 -14.35
C VAL A 74 -11.20 -0.32 -14.77
N SER A 75 -11.90 0.75 -14.40
CA SER A 75 -13.33 0.91 -14.66
C SER A 75 -13.67 1.18 -16.14
N GLY A 76 -12.67 1.57 -16.95
CA GLY A 76 -12.80 1.70 -18.41
C GLY A 76 -12.09 0.60 -19.18
N PHE A 77 -11.32 -0.26 -18.51
CA PHE A 77 -10.40 -1.18 -19.13
C PHE A 77 -11.07 -2.44 -19.69
N LYS A 78 -10.65 -2.82 -20.90
CA LYS A 78 -10.99 -4.08 -21.54
C LYS A 78 -9.73 -4.94 -21.60
N TRP A 79 -9.62 -5.89 -20.69
CA TRP A 79 -8.40 -6.68 -20.50
C TRP A 79 -8.00 -7.49 -21.75
N GLU A 80 -8.97 -7.91 -22.57
CA GLU A 80 -8.72 -8.65 -23.81
C GLU A 80 -7.92 -7.85 -24.84
N ASP A 81 -7.97 -6.52 -24.77
CA ASP A 81 -7.18 -5.64 -25.64
C ASP A 81 -5.68 -5.65 -25.26
N SER A 82 -5.33 -6.19 -24.08
CA SER A 82 -3.97 -6.16 -23.53
C SER A 82 -3.24 -7.51 -23.56
N VAL A 83 -3.79 -8.51 -24.23
CA VAL A 83 -3.18 -9.85 -24.35
C VAL A 83 -2.98 -10.22 -25.82
N GLY A 84 -2.14 -11.23 -26.09
CA GLY A 84 -1.77 -11.67 -27.42
C GLY A 84 -0.68 -10.81 -28.08
N PRO A 85 -0.46 -10.92 -29.41
CA PRO A 85 0.59 -10.20 -30.12
C PRO A 85 0.43 -8.69 -29.99
N LYS A 86 1.48 -7.97 -29.58
CA LYS A 86 1.45 -6.52 -29.29
C LYS A 86 1.03 -5.70 -30.49
N GLU A 87 1.45 -6.06 -31.70
CA GLU A 87 1.14 -5.39 -32.96
C GLU A 87 -0.34 -5.48 -33.36
N LEU A 88 -1.10 -6.39 -32.74
CA LEU A 88 -2.54 -6.55 -32.95
C LEU A 88 -3.39 -5.88 -31.87
N ARG A 89 -2.77 -5.38 -30.81
CA ARG A 89 -3.49 -4.73 -29.70
C ARG A 89 -3.93 -3.33 -30.07
N PRO A 90 -5.21 -2.97 -29.83
CA PRO A 90 -5.71 -1.67 -30.22
C PRO A 90 -5.23 -0.57 -29.25
N ALA A 91 -4.85 0.58 -29.77
CA ALA A 91 -4.75 1.79 -28.97
C ALA A 91 -6.14 2.30 -28.60
N ARG A 92 -6.31 2.76 -27.35
CA ARG A 92 -7.58 3.28 -26.82
C ARG A 92 -7.40 4.66 -26.19
N PRO A 93 -8.39 5.56 -26.34
CA PRO A 93 -8.47 6.72 -25.46
C PRO A 93 -8.81 6.23 -24.04
N GLU A 94 -7.93 6.45 -23.12
CA GLU A 94 -8.11 6.15 -21.71
C GLU A 94 -8.75 7.38 -21.03
N LEU A 95 -9.94 7.19 -20.48
CA LEU A 95 -10.80 8.30 -20.08
C LEU A 95 -10.54 8.79 -18.66
N ALA A 96 -10.03 7.93 -17.77
CA ALA A 96 -9.76 8.31 -16.39
C ALA A 96 -8.64 9.35 -16.31
N TRP A 97 -7.58 9.13 -17.07
CA TRP A 97 -6.38 9.98 -17.05
C TRP A 97 -6.20 10.83 -18.32
N SER A 98 -7.13 10.75 -19.27
CA SER A 98 -7.10 11.48 -20.53
C SER A 98 -5.82 11.24 -21.36
N VAL A 99 -5.41 9.98 -21.49
CA VAL A 99 -4.22 9.55 -22.25
C VAL A 99 -4.59 8.60 -23.39
N ILE A 100 -3.63 8.30 -24.26
CA ILE A 100 -3.75 7.19 -25.22
C ILE A 100 -3.01 5.99 -24.66
N GLU A 101 -3.74 4.92 -24.36
CA GLU A 101 -3.19 3.63 -23.97
C GLU A 101 -3.02 2.74 -25.21
N ASN A 102 -1.78 2.30 -25.47
CA ASN A 102 -1.44 1.47 -26.63
C ASN A 102 -1.52 -0.05 -26.34
N ASN A 103 -1.73 -0.44 -25.08
CA ASN A 103 -1.80 -1.81 -24.61
C ASN A 103 -0.53 -2.67 -24.87
N HIS A 104 0.64 -2.05 -25.11
CA HIS A 104 1.89 -2.79 -25.35
C HIS A 104 2.42 -3.46 -24.07
N PHE A 105 2.02 -2.98 -22.92
CA PHE A 105 2.20 -3.65 -21.64
C PHE A 105 0.83 -4.00 -21.08
N GLY A 106 0.56 -5.27 -20.92
CA GLY A 106 -0.74 -5.75 -20.46
C GLY A 106 -0.64 -6.82 -19.39
N LEU A 107 -1.67 -7.65 -19.34
CA LEU A 107 -1.82 -8.68 -18.30
C LEU A 107 -0.64 -9.66 -18.27
N ASP A 108 -0.26 -10.21 -19.41
CA ASP A 108 0.78 -11.24 -19.48
C ASP A 108 2.18 -10.66 -19.19
N GLU A 109 2.46 -9.45 -19.68
CA GLU A 109 3.70 -8.73 -19.35
C GLU A 109 3.77 -8.42 -17.86
N PHE A 110 2.65 -8.01 -17.25
CA PHE A 110 2.62 -7.75 -15.80
C PHE A 110 2.86 -9.03 -14.98
N VAL A 111 2.27 -10.14 -15.37
CA VAL A 111 2.52 -11.45 -14.71
C VAL A 111 3.99 -11.84 -14.81
N ASP A 112 4.62 -11.67 -15.96
CA ASP A 112 6.04 -12.00 -16.14
C ASP A 112 6.95 -11.04 -15.37
N TRP A 113 6.60 -9.75 -15.33
CA TRP A 113 7.28 -8.76 -14.48
C TRP A 113 7.17 -9.11 -12.99
N ALA A 114 5.97 -9.45 -12.52
CA ALA A 114 5.73 -9.81 -11.12
C ALA A 114 6.54 -11.02 -10.66
N LYS A 115 6.68 -12.05 -11.53
CA LYS A 115 7.58 -13.19 -11.28
C LYS A 115 9.04 -12.75 -11.11
N LYS A 116 9.50 -11.81 -11.95
CA LYS A 116 10.87 -11.26 -11.83
C LYS A 116 11.03 -10.38 -10.60
N ALA A 117 9.99 -9.68 -10.19
CA ALA A 117 9.98 -8.86 -8.99
C ALA A 117 9.87 -9.68 -7.68
N ASP A 118 9.61 -10.97 -7.76
CA ASP A 118 9.31 -11.87 -6.62
C ASP A 118 8.12 -11.34 -5.79
N THR A 119 7.04 -10.99 -6.49
CA THR A 119 5.82 -10.42 -5.91
C THR A 119 4.57 -11.18 -6.36
N ASP A 120 3.60 -11.33 -5.47
CA ASP A 120 2.27 -11.82 -5.80
C ASP A 120 1.45 -10.71 -6.51
N ILE A 121 0.32 -11.07 -7.11
CA ILE A 121 -0.56 -10.15 -7.82
C ILE A 121 -1.90 -10.03 -7.10
N MET A 122 -2.34 -8.79 -6.91
CA MET A 122 -3.71 -8.43 -6.51
C MET A 122 -4.39 -7.81 -7.73
N MET A 123 -5.27 -8.58 -8.38
CA MET A 123 -5.89 -8.19 -9.65
C MET A 123 -7.19 -7.46 -9.43
N ALA A 124 -7.37 -6.29 -10.03
CA ALA A 124 -8.64 -5.59 -10.06
C ALA A 124 -9.45 -5.93 -11.33
N VAL A 125 -10.77 -6.09 -11.17
CA VAL A 125 -11.70 -6.34 -12.27
C VAL A 125 -12.58 -5.12 -12.56
N ASN A 126 -12.96 -4.93 -13.82
CA ASN A 126 -13.80 -3.82 -14.25
C ASN A 126 -15.27 -4.05 -13.86
N LEU A 127 -15.74 -3.39 -12.80
CA LEU A 127 -17.16 -3.34 -12.42
C LEU A 127 -17.80 -1.96 -12.70
N GLY A 128 -17.08 -1.08 -13.38
CA GLY A 128 -17.60 0.20 -13.84
C GLY A 128 -18.40 0.05 -15.13
N THR A 129 -17.71 -0.17 -16.25
CA THR A 129 -18.31 -0.33 -17.60
C THR A 129 -18.59 -1.77 -17.97
N ARG A 130 -18.12 -2.75 -17.16
CA ARG A 130 -18.32 -4.21 -17.34
C ARG A 130 -18.94 -4.81 -16.06
N GLY A 131 -18.89 -6.12 -15.91
CA GLY A 131 -19.58 -6.77 -14.80
C GLY A 131 -19.16 -8.21 -14.52
N PRO A 132 -20.02 -9.02 -13.88
CA PRO A 132 -19.68 -10.36 -13.39
C PRO A 132 -19.16 -11.35 -14.43
N GLU A 133 -19.73 -11.31 -15.65
CA GLU A 133 -19.29 -12.19 -16.74
C GLU A 133 -17.83 -11.93 -17.12
N GLU A 134 -17.46 -10.66 -17.26
CA GLU A 134 -16.12 -10.26 -17.67
C GLU A 134 -15.08 -10.54 -16.59
N ALA A 135 -15.46 -10.37 -15.32
CA ALA A 135 -14.62 -10.73 -14.20
C ALA A 135 -14.34 -12.25 -14.16
N ARG A 136 -15.38 -13.07 -14.43
CA ARG A 136 -15.24 -14.51 -14.57
C ARG A 136 -14.35 -14.88 -15.78
N ASN A 137 -14.49 -14.20 -16.91
CA ASN A 137 -13.70 -14.45 -18.12
C ASN A 137 -12.22 -14.16 -17.87
N LEU A 138 -11.90 -13.05 -17.16
CA LEU A 138 -10.52 -12.74 -16.76
C LEU A 138 -9.96 -13.80 -15.80
N LEU A 139 -10.76 -14.24 -14.82
CA LEU A 139 -10.35 -15.30 -13.90
C LEU A 139 -10.12 -16.64 -14.65
N GLU A 140 -10.97 -16.98 -15.63
CA GLU A 140 -10.79 -18.16 -16.48
C GLU A 140 -9.46 -18.09 -17.25
N TYR A 141 -9.16 -16.93 -17.86
CA TYR A 141 -7.88 -16.69 -18.51
C TYR A 141 -6.71 -16.92 -17.55
N CYS A 142 -6.76 -16.32 -16.36
CA CYS A 142 -5.66 -16.37 -15.40
C CYS A 142 -5.48 -17.74 -14.73
N ASN A 143 -6.57 -18.38 -14.28
CA ASN A 143 -6.48 -19.45 -13.31
C ASN A 143 -6.96 -20.82 -13.85
N PHE A 144 -7.75 -20.86 -14.91
CA PHE A 144 -8.28 -22.15 -15.39
C PHE A 144 -7.22 -22.92 -16.17
N LYS A 145 -7.14 -24.25 -15.91
CA LYS A 145 -6.04 -25.08 -16.42
C LYS A 145 -5.99 -25.20 -17.94
N GLY A 146 -7.14 -25.27 -18.61
CA GLY A 146 -7.23 -25.41 -20.07
C GLY A 146 -8.47 -26.18 -20.53
N GLY A 147 -8.66 -26.21 -21.85
CA GLY A 147 -9.83 -26.87 -22.48
C GLY A 147 -11.06 -25.96 -22.56
N THR A 148 -10.89 -24.65 -22.33
CA THR A 148 -11.94 -23.66 -22.44
C THR A 148 -11.41 -22.44 -23.20
N TYR A 149 -12.31 -21.59 -23.72
CA TYR A 149 -11.96 -20.51 -24.63
C TYR A 149 -10.84 -19.60 -24.12
N TYR A 150 -10.98 -19.04 -22.91
CA TYR A 150 -9.99 -18.10 -22.38
C TYR A 150 -8.74 -18.79 -21.83
N SER A 151 -8.87 -19.97 -21.23
CA SER A 151 -7.69 -20.74 -20.79
C SER A 151 -6.82 -21.20 -21.95
N ASP A 152 -7.43 -21.57 -23.08
CA ASP A 152 -6.68 -21.95 -24.28
C ASP A 152 -6.14 -20.72 -25.01
N MET A 153 -6.80 -19.56 -24.96
CA MET A 153 -6.26 -18.26 -25.39
C MET A 153 -4.97 -17.91 -24.63
N ARG A 154 -4.94 -18.05 -23.29
CA ARG A 154 -3.71 -17.85 -22.49
C ARG A 154 -2.57 -18.73 -23.00
N LYS A 155 -2.84 -20.02 -23.25
CA LYS A 155 -1.84 -20.95 -23.77
C LYS A 155 -1.34 -20.54 -25.15
N ALA A 156 -2.24 -20.12 -26.03
CA ALA A 156 -1.88 -19.64 -27.36
C ALA A 156 -1.02 -18.37 -27.29
N ASN A 157 -1.20 -17.54 -26.26
CA ASN A 157 -0.38 -16.36 -25.98
C ASN A 157 0.96 -16.68 -25.31
N GLY A 158 1.33 -17.97 -25.14
CA GLY A 158 2.63 -18.39 -24.63
C GLY A 158 2.65 -18.79 -23.15
N HIS A 159 1.55 -18.69 -22.42
CA HIS A 159 1.46 -19.02 -20.99
C HIS A 159 0.74 -20.37 -20.78
N ALA A 160 1.48 -21.48 -20.90
CA ALA A 160 0.92 -22.83 -20.81
C ALA A 160 0.26 -23.11 -19.44
N GLU A 161 0.91 -22.68 -18.35
CA GLU A 161 0.41 -22.87 -16.99
C GLU A 161 -0.47 -21.69 -16.55
N PRO A 162 -1.44 -21.92 -15.64
CA PRO A 162 -2.21 -20.86 -15.03
C PRO A 162 -1.35 -19.84 -14.31
N HIS A 163 -1.74 -18.58 -14.35
CA HIS A 163 -1.10 -17.51 -13.58
C HIS A 163 -1.36 -17.65 -12.07
N ASN A 164 -2.44 -18.32 -11.69
CA ASN A 164 -2.79 -18.69 -10.32
C ASN A 164 -2.91 -17.47 -9.38
N ILE A 165 -3.55 -16.42 -9.85
CA ILE A 165 -3.80 -15.19 -9.07
C ILE A 165 -4.85 -15.47 -8.00
N LYS A 166 -4.55 -15.16 -6.74
CA LYS A 166 -5.41 -15.50 -5.60
C LYS A 166 -6.23 -14.34 -5.05
N THR A 167 -5.77 -13.11 -5.19
CA THR A 167 -6.41 -11.92 -4.61
C THR A 167 -7.03 -11.05 -5.70
N TRP A 168 -8.32 -10.71 -5.56
CA TRP A 168 -9.12 -10.04 -6.58
C TRP A 168 -9.92 -8.88 -6.00
N CYS A 169 -9.69 -7.66 -6.53
CA CYS A 169 -10.47 -6.46 -6.19
C CYS A 169 -11.70 -6.37 -7.09
N LEU A 170 -12.89 -6.25 -6.48
CA LEU A 170 -14.17 -6.15 -7.17
C LEU A 170 -14.47 -4.70 -7.56
N GLY A 171 -13.75 -4.18 -8.56
CA GLY A 171 -13.83 -2.79 -8.99
C GLY A 171 -12.83 -1.88 -8.28
N ASN A 172 -13.04 -0.57 -8.40
CA ASN A 172 -12.26 0.49 -7.77
C ASN A 172 -13.15 1.69 -7.47
N GLU A 173 -13.11 2.22 -6.23
CA GLU A 173 -13.74 3.48 -5.81
C GLU A 173 -15.17 3.67 -6.32
N MET A 174 -15.99 2.62 -6.22
CA MET A 174 -17.30 2.60 -6.87
C MET A 174 -18.33 3.57 -6.26
N ASP A 175 -18.00 4.20 -5.12
CA ASP A 175 -18.73 5.30 -4.48
C ASP A 175 -18.36 6.68 -5.05
N GLY A 176 -17.19 6.79 -5.71
CA GLY A 176 -16.64 8.06 -6.18
C GLY A 176 -17.35 8.62 -7.43
N PRO A 177 -17.85 9.87 -7.41
CA PRO A 177 -18.50 10.46 -8.59
C PRO A 177 -17.57 10.65 -9.80
N TRP A 178 -16.26 10.59 -9.60
CA TRP A 178 -15.22 10.61 -10.64
C TRP A 178 -15.04 9.28 -11.35
N GLN A 179 -15.50 8.19 -10.73
CA GLN A 179 -15.29 6.84 -11.24
C GLN A 179 -16.26 6.50 -12.36
N MET A 180 -15.75 5.98 -13.49
CA MET A 180 -16.62 5.51 -14.57
C MET A 180 -17.52 4.38 -14.07
N GLY A 181 -18.83 4.56 -14.26
CA GLY A 181 -19.82 3.57 -13.82
C GLY A 181 -19.98 3.45 -12.31
N HIS A 182 -19.65 4.54 -11.55
CA HIS A 182 -19.94 4.60 -10.12
C HIS A 182 -21.39 4.23 -9.80
N LYS A 183 -21.63 3.75 -8.59
CA LYS A 183 -22.91 3.15 -8.21
C LYS A 183 -23.36 3.67 -6.84
N THR A 184 -24.63 3.48 -6.55
CA THR A 184 -25.12 3.52 -5.18
C THR A 184 -24.59 2.32 -4.39
N ALA A 185 -24.52 2.42 -3.07
CA ALA A 185 -24.02 1.34 -2.21
C ALA A 185 -24.77 0.02 -2.42
N TYR A 186 -26.09 0.08 -2.62
CA TYR A 186 -26.92 -1.09 -2.88
C TYR A 186 -26.60 -1.73 -4.26
N GLU A 187 -26.57 -0.92 -5.33
CA GLU A 187 -26.23 -1.41 -6.68
C GLU A 187 -24.83 -2.05 -6.71
N TYR A 188 -23.86 -1.40 -6.07
CA TYR A 188 -22.50 -1.94 -5.98
C TYR A 188 -22.49 -3.24 -5.15
N GLY A 189 -23.09 -3.24 -3.97
CA GLY A 189 -23.16 -4.42 -3.10
C GLY A 189 -23.73 -5.64 -3.79
N ARG A 190 -24.83 -5.46 -4.57
CA ARG A 190 -25.43 -6.51 -5.40
C ARG A 190 -24.48 -6.99 -6.51
N THR A 191 -23.83 -6.05 -7.20
CA THR A 191 -22.88 -6.36 -8.27
C THR A 191 -21.67 -7.12 -7.72
N ALA A 192 -21.09 -6.66 -6.62
CA ALA A 192 -19.96 -7.31 -5.94
C ALA A 192 -20.32 -8.73 -5.46
N ALA A 193 -21.51 -8.90 -4.89
CA ALA A 193 -22.03 -10.20 -4.44
C ALA A 193 -22.08 -11.21 -5.60
N GLU A 194 -22.70 -10.86 -6.71
CA GLU A 194 -22.83 -11.76 -7.85
C GLU A 194 -21.48 -12.02 -8.53
N THR A 195 -20.61 -10.99 -8.62
CA THR A 195 -19.26 -11.15 -9.16
C THR A 195 -18.45 -12.12 -8.33
N SER A 196 -18.39 -11.93 -7.01
CA SER A 196 -17.66 -12.83 -6.12
C SER A 196 -18.21 -14.26 -6.18
N ARG A 197 -19.55 -14.42 -6.21
CA ARG A 197 -20.21 -15.73 -6.33
C ARG A 197 -19.75 -16.46 -7.57
N ILE A 198 -19.86 -15.84 -8.75
CA ILE A 198 -19.51 -16.45 -10.03
C ILE A 198 -18.02 -16.78 -10.09
N MET A 199 -17.17 -15.87 -9.63
CA MET A 199 -15.72 -16.10 -9.60
C MET A 199 -15.36 -17.28 -8.68
N LYS A 200 -15.94 -17.36 -7.47
CA LYS A 200 -15.69 -18.47 -6.52
C LYS A 200 -16.33 -19.80 -6.95
N MET A 201 -17.32 -19.80 -7.84
CA MET A 201 -17.79 -21.02 -8.50
C MET A 201 -16.76 -21.58 -9.48
N LEU A 202 -15.94 -20.74 -10.09
CA LEU A 202 -14.87 -21.14 -11.00
C LEU A 202 -13.60 -21.54 -10.25
N ASP A 203 -13.16 -20.72 -9.28
CA ASP A 203 -12.00 -20.98 -8.40
C ASP A 203 -12.36 -20.64 -6.94
N PRO A 204 -12.71 -21.64 -6.12
CA PRO A 204 -13.11 -21.43 -4.73
C PRO A 204 -11.96 -20.98 -3.81
N GLU A 205 -10.71 -21.05 -4.27
CA GLU A 205 -9.52 -20.71 -3.50
C GLU A 205 -9.12 -19.21 -3.60
N ILE A 206 -9.85 -18.41 -4.37
CA ILE A 206 -9.59 -16.98 -4.47
C ILE A 206 -10.16 -16.23 -3.29
N GLU A 207 -9.49 -15.12 -2.96
CA GLU A 207 -9.96 -14.12 -2.00
C GLU A 207 -10.46 -12.88 -2.78
N THR A 208 -11.57 -12.30 -2.33
CA THR A 208 -12.19 -11.14 -2.97
C THR A 208 -12.27 -9.95 -2.03
N VAL A 209 -11.98 -8.77 -2.57
CA VAL A 209 -11.98 -7.49 -1.86
C VAL A 209 -13.11 -6.64 -2.43
N ALA A 210 -14.09 -6.26 -1.59
CA ALA A 210 -15.14 -5.32 -1.96
C ALA A 210 -14.66 -3.87 -1.73
N CYS A 211 -15.05 -2.94 -2.61
CA CYS A 211 -14.75 -1.50 -2.43
C CYS A 211 -15.46 -0.95 -1.19
N GLY A 212 -14.70 -0.42 -0.25
CA GLY A 212 -15.15 0.53 0.76
C GLY A 212 -15.15 1.97 0.21
N SER A 213 -15.31 2.95 1.08
CA SER A 213 -15.26 4.36 0.72
C SER A 213 -13.92 4.77 0.16
N SER A 214 -13.95 5.60 -0.89
CA SER A 214 -12.76 6.14 -1.57
C SER A 214 -11.90 7.05 -0.68
N ASN A 215 -12.47 7.55 0.41
CA ASN A 215 -11.78 8.22 1.50
C ASN A 215 -12.73 8.44 2.69
N LEU A 216 -12.16 8.78 3.85
CA LEU A 216 -12.90 9.04 5.09
C LEU A 216 -13.94 10.19 4.97
N MET A 217 -13.69 11.16 4.09
CA MET A 217 -14.53 12.36 3.94
C MET A 217 -15.67 12.18 2.92
N MET A 218 -15.85 10.98 2.37
CA MET A 218 -16.98 10.72 1.46
C MET A 218 -18.30 10.92 2.18
N PRO A 219 -19.27 11.64 1.55
CA PRO A 219 -20.59 11.85 2.17
C PRO A 219 -21.34 10.55 2.50
N THR A 220 -20.95 9.46 1.86
CA THR A 220 -21.53 8.13 2.00
C THR A 220 -20.79 7.25 3.01
N PHE A 221 -19.68 7.73 3.60
CA PHE A 221 -18.91 6.95 4.55
C PHE A 221 -19.76 6.42 5.70
N GLY A 222 -19.56 5.18 6.04
CA GLY A 222 -20.33 4.46 7.06
C GLY A 222 -21.57 3.78 6.48
N ASP A 223 -22.45 4.50 5.81
CA ASP A 223 -23.62 3.95 5.13
C ASP A 223 -23.22 3.09 3.93
N TRP A 224 -22.14 3.48 3.24
CA TRP A 224 -21.59 2.71 2.12
C TRP A 224 -21.11 1.34 2.57
N GLU A 225 -20.18 1.27 3.52
CA GLU A 225 -19.64 0.02 4.04
C GLU A 225 -20.73 -0.90 4.58
N TYR A 226 -21.65 -0.33 5.36
CA TYR A 226 -22.75 -1.10 5.96
C TYR A 226 -23.64 -1.72 4.89
N THR A 227 -24.07 -0.92 3.91
CA THR A 227 -25.01 -1.36 2.85
C THR A 227 -24.34 -2.37 1.93
N VAL A 228 -23.11 -2.11 1.50
CA VAL A 228 -22.33 -3.02 0.64
C VAL A 228 -22.15 -4.37 1.33
N LEU A 229 -21.71 -4.38 2.60
CA LEU A 229 -21.52 -5.62 3.34
C LEU A 229 -22.84 -6.32 3.66
N ASP A 230 -23.93 -5.59 3.84
CA ASP A 230 -25.24 -6.24 4.03
C ASP A 230 -25.63 -7.10 2.82
N GLU A 231 -25.23 -6.71 1.60
CA GLU A 231 -25.49 -7.45 0.38
C GLU A 231 -24.47 -8.59 0.11
N CYS A 232 -23.18 -8.39 0.42
CA CYS A 232 -22.12 -9.31 -0.02
C CYS A 232 -21.32 -10.01 1.11
N TYR A 233 -21.68 -9.85 2.38
CA TYR A 233 -20.95 -10.35 3.54
C TYR A 233 -20.49 -11.80 3.43
N ASP A 234 -21.37 -12.71 3.00
CA ASP A 234 -21.05 -14.15 2.94
C ASP A 234 -20.08 -14.50 1.80
N LEU A 235 -19.90 -13.60 0.84
CA LEU A 235 -19.22 -13.87 -0.42
C LEU A 235 -17.83 -13.24 -0.50
N VAL A 236 -17.62 -12.05 0.12
CA VAL A 236 -16.33 -11.33 0.07
C VAL A 236 -15.49 -11.60 1.30
N ASP A 237 -14.19 -11.43 1.21
CA ASP A 237 -13.24 -11.74 2.28
C ASP A 237 -12.70 -10.47 2.95
N TYR A 238 -12.62 -9.38 2.19
CA TYR A 238 -12.09 -8.10 2.64
C TYR A 238 -12.98 -6.93 2.21
N MET A 239 -12.89 -5.84 2.99
CA MET A 239 -13.36 -4.50 2.63
C MET A 239 -12.17 -3.62 2.38
N SER A 240 -12.15 -2.87 1.26
CA SER A 240 -11.06 -1.94 0.98
C SER A 240 -11.22 -0.60 1.70
N LEU A 241 -10.11 0.10 1.85
CA LEU A 241 -10.03 1.49 2.30
C LEU A 241 -9.03 2.22 1.39
N HIS A 242 -9.35 3.47 1.04
CA HIS A 242 -8.44 4.36 0.32
C HIS A 242 -8.30 5.68 1.08
N GLN A 243 -7.10 6.24 1.12
CA GLN A 243 -6.88 7.57 1.66
C GLN A 243 -5.55 8.14 1.20
N TYR A 244 -5.61 9.37 0.68
CA TYR A 244 -4.44 10.18 0.38
C TYR A 244 -4.34 11.35 1.35
N TYR A 245 -3.11 11.76 1.65
CA TYR A 245 -2.80 12.80 2.64
C TYR A 245 -1.98 13.91 1.99
N GLY A 246 -2.12 15.15 2.45
CA GLY A 246 -1.36 16.25 1.90
C GLY A 246 -1.14 17.38 2.90
N ASN A 247 -0.14 18.22 2.63
CA ASN A 247 0.20 19.40 3.44
C ASN A 247 0.13 20.70 2.63
N ALA A 248 -0.98 20.92 1.93
CA ALA A 248 -1.20 22.13 1.14
C ALA A 248 -1.21 23.42 1.99
N ALA A 249 -1.42 23.30 3.31
CA ALA A 249 -1.41 24.42 4.24
C ALA A 249 -0.03 24.72 4.84
N ASP A 250 1.00 23.92 4.53
CA ASP A 250 2.35 23.96 5.11
C ASP A 250 2.34 23.95 6.66
N ASP A 251 1.47 23.10 7.23
CA ASP A 251 1.26 22.90 8.68
C ASP A 251 1.79 21.51 9.07
N THR A 252 3.09 21.42 9.31
CA THR A 252 3.77 20.14 9.63
C THR A 252 3.19 19.41 10.85
N PRO A 253 2.86 20.08 11.99
CA PRO A 253 2.24 19.39 13.11
C PRO A 253 0.91 18.71 12.75
N ASP A 254 0.02 19.40 12.01
CA ASP A 254 -1.26 18.85 11.55
C ASP A 254 -1.05 17.74 10.51
N PHE A 255 -0.08 17.93 9.61
CA PHE A 255 0.27 16.91 8.61
C PHE A 255 0.76 15.60 9.26
N LEU A 256 1.66 15.68 10.24
CA LEU A 256 2.14 14.50 10.96
C LEU A 256 1.06 13.86 11.87
N ALA A 257 -0.01 14.59 12.18
CA ALA A 257 -1.16 14.07 12.93
C ALA A 257 -2.07 13.16 12.08
N ASN A 258 -1.94 13.14 10.75
CA ASN A 258 -2.76 12.31 9.87
C ASN A 258 -2.64 10.78 10.12
N SER A 259 -1.58 10.32 10.80
CA SER A 259 -1.50 8.93 11.28
C SER A 259 -2.65 8.59 12.24
N LYS A 260 -3.13 9.56 13.04
CA LYS A 260 -4.33 9.41 13.87
C LYS A 260 -5.61 9.33 13.02
N GLY A 261 -5.73 10.15 11.97
CA GLY A 261 -6.84 10.05 11.02
C GLY A 261 -6.92 8.68 10.33
N MET A 262 -5.78 8.10 9.97
CA MET A 262 -5.73 6.73 9.46
C MET A 262 -6.19 5.70 10.50
N ASP A 263 -5.79 5.83 11.76
CA ASP A 263 -6.21 4.98 12.88
C ASP A 263 -7.73 5.04 13.10
N ASP A 264 -8.30 6.24 13.09
CA ASP A 264 -9.73 6.49 13.25
C ASP A 264 -10.53 5.89 12.06
N PHE A 265 -10.03 6.01 10.83
CA PHE A 265 -10.66 5.43 9.64
C PHE A 265 -10.69 3.90 9.72
N ILE A 266 -9.57 3.26 10.00
CA ILE A 266 -9.49 1.81 10.16
C ILE A 266 -10.44 1.34 11.26
N SER A 267 -10.44 1.99 12.43
CA SER A 267 -11.28 1.65 13.57
C SER A 267 -12.77 1.81 13.26
N GLY A 268 -13.14 2.85 12.50
CA GLY A 268 -14.49 3.07 12.00
C GLY A 268 -14.99 1.94 11.12
N VAL A 269 -14.22 1.57 10.07
CA VAL A 269 -14.60 0.48 9.16
C VAL A 269 -14.61 -0.87 9.86
N VAL A 270 -13.67 -1.14 10.77
CA VAL A 270 -13.68 -2.34 11.63
C VAL A 270 -15.00 -2.46 12.40
N SER A 271 -15.45 -1.36 13.00
CA SER A 271 -16.68 -1.32 13.79
C SER A 271 -17.92 -1.63 12.94
N ILE A 272 -17.97 -1.09 11.71
CA ILE A 272 -19.05 -1.36 10.75
C ILE A 272 -19.04 -2.83 10.30
N CYS A 273 -17.88 -3.37 9.95
CA CYS A 273 -17.74 -4.79 9.60
C CYS A 273 -18.24 -5.71 10.73
N ASP A 274 -17.91 -5.39 11.97
CA ASP A 274 -18.34 -6.18 13.13
C ASP A 274 -19.84 -6.00 13.45
N ALA A 275 -20.40 -4.81 13.19
CA ALA A 275 -21.86 -4.59 13.29
C ALA A 275 -22.65 -5.43 12.26
N VAL A 276 -22.18 -5.44 10.99
CA VAL A 276 -22.81 -6.29 9.95
C VAL A 276 -22.67 -7.77 10.29
N ARG A 277 -21.51 -8.21 10.76
CA ARG A 277 -21.30 -9.58 11.23
C ARG A 277 -22.31 -9.97 12.32
N ALA A 278 -22.51 -9.09 13.30
CA ALA A 278 -23.46 -9.33 14.39
C ALA A 278 -24.90 -9.42 13.87
N LYS A 279 -25.32 -8.52 12.98
CA LYS A 279 -26.63 -8.53 12.32
C LYS A 279 -26.87 -9.82 11.52
N LYS A 280 -25.87 -10.29 10.80
CA LYS A 280 -25.95 -11.52 9.97
C LYS A 280 -25.78 -12.80 10.80
N HIS A 281 -25.48 -12.71 12.09
CA HIS A 281 -25.10 -13.84 12.94
C HIS A 281 -23.94 -14.65 12.33
N GLY A 282 -23.05 -13.96 11.61
CA GLY A 282 -21.97 -14.56 10.83
C GLY A 282 -20.81 -15.04 11.71
N LYS A 283 -20.16 -16.14 11.30
CA LYS A 283 -18.96 -16.67 11.95
C LYS A 283 -17.68 -16.04 11.38
N LYS A 284 -17.72 -15.70 10.10
CA LYS A 284 -16.60 -15.13 9.36
C LYS A 284 -16.36 -13.67 9.81
N ARG A 285 -15.09 -13.28 9.91
CA ARG A 285 -14.68 -11.89 10.14
C ARG A 285 -14.27 -11.29 8.80
N ILE A 286 -14.86 -10.18 8.41
CA ILE A 286 -14.38 -9.39 7.27
C ILE A 286 -13.12 -8.64 7.73
N ASN A 287 -12.01 -8.90 7.07
CA ASN A 287 -10.77 -8.18 7.29
C ASN A 287 -10.66 -6.99 6.33
N LEU A 288 -9.60 -6.19 6.48
CA LEU A 288 -9.42 -4.96 5.73
C LEU A 288 -8.25 -5.06 4.76
N SER A 289 -8.43 -4.44 3.59
CA SER A 289 -7.40 -4.16 2.60
C SER A 289 -7.30 -2.65 2.45
N PHE A 290 -6.24 -2.04 2.99
CA PHE A 290 -5.97 -0.62 2.76
C PHE A 290 -5.21 -0.47 1.44
N ASP A 291 -5.87 -0.76 0.32
CA ASP A 291 -5.23 -1.04 -0.96
C ASP A 291 -4.94 0.19 -1.84
N GLU A 292 -5.20 1.40 -1.31
CA GLU A 292 -4.59 2.66 -1.76
C GLU A 292 -4.34 3.60 -0.59
N TRP A 293 -3.08 3.96 -0.36
CA TRP A 293 -2.71 4.97 0.63
C TRP A 293 -1.35 5.59 0.29
N ASN A 294 -1.21 6.88 0.45
CA ASN A 294 0.06 7.60 0.39
C ASN A 294 -0.13 9.09 0.70
N VAL A 295 0.96 9.84 0.64
CA VAL A 295 0.96 11.30 0.49
C VAL A 295 0.79 11.65 -0.98
N TRP A 296 -0.09 12.62 -1.28
CA TRP A 296 -0.29 13.11 -2.65
C TRP A 296 -0.76 14.56 -2.63
N TYR A 297 0.11 15.49 -3.02
CA TYR A 297 -0.23 16.91 -3.19
C TYR A 297 0.84 17.72 -3.94
N HIS A 298 2.07 17.22 -4.06
CA HIS A 298 3.20 18.00 -4.61
C HIS A 298 3.07 18.24 -6.12
N SER A 299 2.50 17.30 -6.86
CA SER A 299 2.37 17.38 -8.33
C SER A 299 1.16 18.17 -8.81
N ASN A 300 0.16 18.46 -7.96
CA ASN A 300 -1.15 19.00 -8.35
C ASN A 300 -1.06 20.19 -9.33
N ALA A 301 -0.21 21.17 -9.05
CA ALA A 301 -0.05 22.35 -9.90
C ALA A 301 0.60 22.06 -11.26
N ALA A 302 1.37 20.99 -11.39
CA ALA A 302 1.96 20.51 -12.63
C ALA A 302 0.94 19.72 -13.43
N ASP A 303 0.17 18.87 -12.75
CA ASP A 303 -0.84 18.00 -13.36
C ASP A 303 -1.95 18.80 -14.05
N GLU A 304 -2.38 19.93 -13.48
CA GLU A 304 -3.36 20.83 -14.09
C GLU A 304 -2.94 21.37 -15.48
N LYS A 305 -1.64 21.35 -15.80
CA LYS A 305 -1.07 21.85 -17.04
C LYS A 305 -0.83 20.75 -18.09
N LEU A 306 -1.09 19.50 -17.74
CA LEU A 306 -0.85 18.38 -18.64
C LEU A 306 -1.74 18.45 -19.89
N LYS A 307 -1.15 18.12 -21.02
CA LYS A 307 -1.88 18.01 -22.27
C LYS A 307 -2.61 16.66 -22.32
N LYS A 308 -3.89 16.71 -22.60
CA LYS A 308 -4.70 15.50 -22.80
C LYS A 308 -4.24 14.72 -24.03
N TRP A 309 -4.47 13.42 -23.98
CA TRP A 309 -4.27 12.47 -25.07
C TRP A 309 -2.79 12.27 -25.47
N GLY A 310 -1.88 12.55 -24.56
CA GLY A 310 -0.48 12.12 -24.66
C GLY A 310 -0.32 10.65 -24.29
N GLN A 311 0.86 10.10 -24.51
CA GLN A 311 1.27 8.78 -23.98
C GLN A 311 2.17 8.98 -22.77
N ALA A 312 1.94 8.24 -21.70
CA ALA A 312 2.78 8.22 -20.50
C ALA A 312 3.30 9.62 -20.08
N PRO A 313 2.41 10.60 -19.80
CA PRO A 313 2.84 11.93 -19.36
C PRO A 313 3.48 11.85 -17.95
N HIS A 314 4.27 12.87 -17.60
CA HIS A 314 4.75 13.08 -16.24
C HIS A 314 3.58 13.51 -15.33
N GLN A 315 2.73 12.58 -14.94
CA GLN A 315 1.50 12.78 -14.19
C GLN A 315 1.62 12.18 -12.80
N LEU A 316 1.16 12.91 -11.76
CA LEU A 316 1.24 12.51 -10.36
C LEU A 316 2.69 12.16 -9.92
N GLU A 317 3.68 12.82 -10.47
CA GLU A 317 5.09 12.63 -10.10
C GLU A 317 5.45 13.52 -8.88
N ASP A 318 4.94 13.14 -7.71
CA ASP A 318 5.27 13.81 -6.46
C ASP A 318 6.75 13.63 -6.12
N ILE A 319 7.40 14.72 -5.77
CA ILE A 319 8.78 14.72 -5.27
C ILE A 319 8.70 14.76 -3.74
N TYR A 320 8.97 13.63 -3.11
CA TYR A 320 8.83 13.48 -1.67
C TYR A 320 9.96 14.14 -0.90
N ILE A 321 9.57 15.02 0.01
CA ILE A 321 10.46 15.67 0.98
C ILE A 321 10.65 14.78 2.22
N PHE A 322 11.58 15.14 3.11
CA PHE A 322 11.83 14.38 4.32
C PHE A 322 10.60 14.32 5.26
N GLU A 323 9.79 15.37 5.33
CA GLU A 323 8.54 15.42 6.09
C GLU A 323 7.56 14.30 5.70
N ASP A 324 7.46 13.99 4.40
CA ASP A 324 6.61 12.90 3.90
C ASP A 324 7.06 11.53 4.41
N ALA A 325 8.38 11.34 4.52
CA ALA A 325 8.93 10.09 5.04
C ALA A 325 8.58 9.86 6.51
N LEU A 326 8.46 10.91 7.31
CA LEU A 326 8.01 10.81 8.70
C LEU A 326 6.53 10.38 8.78
N LEU A 327 5.67 10.96 7.95
CA LEU A 327 4.26 10.58 7.90
C LEU A 327 4.08 9.16 7.38
N VAL A 328 4.73 8.79 6.28
CA VAL A 328 4.70 7.40 5.74
C VAL A 328 5.17 6.40 6.79
N GLY A 329 6.23 6.74 7.54
CA GLY A 329 6.69 5.91 8.66
C GLY A 329 5.64 5.75 9.77
N SER A 330 4.92 6.83 10.13
CA SER A 330 3.82 6.80 11.10
C SER A 330 2.62 6.01 10.59
N MET A 331 2.28 6.13 9.30
CA MET A 331 1.20 5.35 8.68
C MET A 331 1.50 3.84 8.66
N LEU A 332 2.74 3.45 8.36
CA LEU A 332 3.17 2.04 8.45
C LEU A 332 3.06 1.49 9.87
N ILE A 333 3.40 2.29 10.88
CA ILE A 333 3.20 1.95 12.30
C ILE A 333 1.71 1.76 12.59
N THR A 334 0.85 2.63 12.09
CA THR A 334 -0.61 2.55 12.25
C THR A 334 -1.16 1.26 11.61
N LEU A 335 -0.79 0.95 10.38
CA LEU A 335 -1.21 -0.29 9.70
C LEU A 335 -0.81 -1.54 10.51
N LEU A 336 0.42 -1.57 11.03
CA LEU A 336 0.91 -2.67 11.87
C LEU A 336 0.16 -2.78 13.20
N ARG A 337 -0.20 -1.66 13.84
CA ARG A 337 -1.00 -1.66 15.08
C ARG A 337 -2.38 -2.29 14.89
N HIS A 338 -2.88 -2.33 13.66
CA HIS A 338 -4.14 -2.98 13.27
C HIS A 338 -3.96 -4.33 12.58
N ALA A 339 -2.81 -5.02 12.77
CA ALA A 339 -2.50 -6.28 12.09
C ALA A 339 -3.49 -7.44 12.40
N ASP A 340 -4.32 -7.32 13.42
CA ASP A 340 -5.42 -8.23 13.69
C ASP A 340 -6.55 -8.14 12.63
N ARG A 341 -6.72 -6.96 12.01
CA ARG A 341 -7.80 -6.67 11.04
C ARG A 341 -7.30 -6.26 9.67
N VAL A 342 -6.26 -5.44 9.56
CA VAL A 342 -5.62 -5.09 8.29
C VAL A 342 -4.72 -6.24 7.85
N LYS A 343 -5.05 -6.87 6.74
CA LYS A 343 -4.27 -7.99 6.18
C LYS A 343 -3.54 -7.65 4.90
N MET A 344 -3.99 -6.61 4.22
CA MET A 344 -3.36 -6.09 3.02
C MET A 344 -3.31 -4.56 3.10
N ALA A 345 -2.25 -3.98 2.55
CA ALA A 345 -2.17 -2.55 2.30
C ALA A 345 -1.25 -2.32 1.10
N CYS A 346 -1.64 -1.43 0.19
CA CYS A 346 -0.86 -1.14 -1.00
C CYS A 346 -0.47 0.33 -1.03
N LEU A 347 0.83 0.62 -0.88
CA LEU A 347 1.34 1.96 -1.10
C LEU A 347 1.10 2.35 -2.56
N ALA A 348 0.41 3.41 -2.78
CA ALA A 348 0.11 3.94 -4.10
C ALA A 348 1.11 5.06 -4.45
N GLN A 349 1.97 4.88 -5.46
CA GLN A 349 2.20 3.68 -6.23
C GLN A 349 3.65 3.21 -6.04
N LEU A 350 4.18 2.40 -6.97
CA LEU A 350 5.49 1.79 -6.80
C LEU A 350 6.62 2.54 -7.50
N VAL A 351 6.37 3.01 -8.73
CA VAL A 351 7.38 3.67 -9.58
C VAL A 351 6.79 4.93 -10.22
N ASN A 352 7.50 6.04 -10.17
CA ASN A 352 7.23 7.36 -10.72
C ASN A 352 5.97 8.06 -10.18
N VAL A 353 4.84 7.43 -10.26
CA VAL A 353 3.54 8.01 -9.89
C VAL A 353 3.36 7.92 -8.37
N ILE A 354 3.40 9.07 -7.68
CA ILE A 354 3.32 9.15 -6.19
C ILE A 354 4.10 8.00 -5.51
N ALA A 355 5.36 7.81 -5.88
CA ALA A 355 6.08 6.55 -5.67
C ALA A 355 7.38 6.69 -4.87
N PRO A 356 7.82 5.63 -4.17
CA PRO A 356 9.11 5.59 -3.49
C PRO A 356 10.31 5.51 -4.47
N ILE A 357 10.07 5.11 -5.72
CA ILE A 357 11.10 4.92 -6.75
C ILE A 357 10.81 5.86 -7.91
N MET A 358 11.82 6.61 -8.33
CA MET A 358 11.77 7.43 -9.55
C MET A 358 12.71 6.89 -10.60
N THR A 359 12.38 7.12 -11.88
CA THR A 359 13.20 6.72 -13.02
C THR A 359 13.40 7.87 -13.99
N SER A 360 14.53 7.84 -14.69
CA SER A 360 14.86 8.69 -15.83
C SER A 360 15.39 7.85 -17.00
N ASP A 361 15.84 8.49 -18.06
CA ASP A 361 16.52 7.79 -19.16
C ASP A 361 17.93 7.27 -18.78
N THR A 362 18.46 7.73 -17.64
CA THR A 362 19.84 7.43 -17.19
C THR A 362 19.89 6.51 -15.97
N GLY A 363 18.78 6.34 -15.23
CA GLY A 363 18.77 5.48 -14.04
C GLY A 363 17.48 5.52 -13.23
N ALA A 364 17.56 4.93 -12.05
CA ALA A 364 16.49 4.94 -11.04
C ALA A 364 17.07 5.36 -9.68
N TRP A 365 16.27 6.04 -8.86
CA TRP A 365 16.68 6.44 -7.52
C TRP A 365 15.58 6.33 -6.49
N ARG A 366 15.97 6.30 -5.21
CA ARG A 366 15.09 6.19 -4.04
C ARG A 366 14.65 7.58 -3.60
N GLN A 367 13.35 7.79 -3.48
CA GLN A 367 12.79 8.96 -2.78
C GLN A 367 12.86 8.78 -1.25
N THR A 368 12.58 9.82 -0.50
CA THR A 368 12.70 9.81 0.98
C THR A 368 11.80 8.76 1.64
N ILE A 369 10.59 8.55 1.11
CA ILE A 369 9.60 7.57 1.63
C ILE A 369 10.02 6.11 1.41
N PHE A 370 11.00 5.85 0.55
CA PHE A 370 11.53 4.51 0.28
C PHE A 370 12.05 3.83 1.55
N TYR A 371 12.75 4.57 2.39
CA TYR A 371 13.46 3.99 3.53
C TYR A 371 12.56 3.51 4.67
N PRO A 372 11.60 4.30 5.17
CA PRO A 372 10.64 3.80 6.15
C PRO A 372 9.89 2.57 5.65
N TYR A 373 9.47 2.57 4.37
CA TYR A 373 8.79 1.43 3.77
C TYR A 373 9.71 0.19 3.73
N MET A 374 10.92 0.31 3.18
CA MET A 374 11.87 -0.78 3.03
C MET A 374 12.17 -1.47 4.37
N TYR A 375 12.57 -0.68 5.37
CA TYR A 375 12.91 -1.25 6.68
C TYR A 375 11.70 -1.89 7.36
N THR A 376 10.52 -1.29 7.21
CA THR A 376 9.31 -1.84 7.82
C THR A 376 8.88 -3.13 7.09
N SER A 377 8.98 -3.19 5.76
CA SER A 377 8.70 -4.40 4.99
C SER A 377 9.63 -5.57 5.35
N ILE A 378 10.92 -5.29 5.56
CA ILE A 378 11.92 -6.32 5.87
C ILE A 378 11.80 -6.80 7.32
N PHE A 379 11.65 -5.88 8.27
CA PHE A 379 11.78 -6.17 9.70
C PHE A 379 10.47 -6.09 10.49
N GLY A 380 9.37 -5.70 9.86
CA GLY A 380 8.04 -5.68 10.46
C GLY A 380 7.26 -7.00 10.35
N ARG A 381 7.92 -8.10 9.95
CA ARG A 381 7.29 -9.42 9.80
C ARG A 381 7.40 -10.22 11.09
N GLY A 382 6.28 -10.59 11.68
CA GLY A 382 6.21 -11.30 12.96
C GLY A 382 4.83 -11.17 13.59
N THR A 383 4.80 -11.10 14.92
CA THR A 383 3.59 -10.86 15.70
C THR A 383 3.65 -9.48 16.33
N VAL A 384 2.64 -8.68 16.12
CA VAL A 384 2.51 -7.37 16.77
C VAL A 384 2.15 -7.57 18.24
N LEU A 385 2.96 -7.01 19.13
CA LEU A 385 2.64 -6.91 20.54
C LEU A 385 1.64 -5.77 20.77
N ASN A 386 0.72 -5.94 21.71
CA ASN A 386 -0.17 -4.86 22.13
C ASN A 386 0.67 -3.76 22.80
N THR A 387 1.12 -2.82 21.96
CA THR A 387 2.05 -1.75 22.35
C THR A 387 1.28 -0.57 22.91
N GLN A 388 1.50 -0.26 24.20
CA GLN A 388 0.98 0.96 24.80
C GLN A 388 2.07 2.03 24.81
N VAL A 389 1.72 3.25 24.41
CA VAL A 389 2.61 4.39 24.34
C VAL A 389 2.15 5.45 25.35
N LEU A 390 2.96 5.75 26.33
CA LEU A 390 2.78 6.87 27.25
C LEU A 390 3.75 7.97 26.83
N ALA A 391 3.25 9.01 26.18
CA ALA A 391 4.02 10.13 25.67
C ALA A 391 3.24 11.43 25.88
N PRO A 392 3.91 12.60 25.88
CA PRO A 392 3.24 13.88 25.78
C PRO A 392 2.43 13.95 24.47
N VAL A 393 1.37 14.73 24.51
CA VAL A 393 0.47 14.98 23.37
C VAL A 393 0.49 16.45 22.97
N TYR A 394 -0.04 16.73 21.78
CA TYR A 394 -0.31 18.06 21.28
C TYR A 394 -1.64 18.09 20.54
N ASP A 395 -2.23 19.27 20.42
CA ASP A 395 -3.38 19.50 19.56
C ASP A 395 -2.89 20.14 18.26
N SER A 396 -3.42 19.66 17.14
CA SER A 396 -3.23 20.25 15.83
C SER A 396 -4.52 20.90 15.34
N ARG A 397 -4.51 21.44 14.13
CA ARG A 397 -5.71 22.08 13.57
C ARG A 397 -6.89 21.12 13.45
N ASN A 398 -6.65 19.87 13.09
CA ASN A 398 -7.69 18.87 12.79
C ASN A 398 -7.80 17.76 13.84
N TYR A 399 -6.83 17.61 14.73
CA TYR A 399 -6.78 16.49 15.67
C TYR A 399 -6.42 16.96 17.09
N CYS A 400 -7.09 16.39 18.10
CA CYS A 400 -6.75 16.58 19.52
C CYS A 400 -5.98 15.37 20.06
N ASP A 401 -5.21 15.58 21.13
CA ASP A 401 -4.48 14.54 21.86
C ASP A 401 -3.55 13.69 20.97
N VAL A 402 -2.88 14.32 20.01
CA VAL A 402 -1.93 13.64 19.11
C VAL A 402 -0.67 13.30 19.88
N SER A 403 -0.31 12.02 19.95
CA SER A 403 0.94 11.60 20.60
C SER A 403 2.16 12.12 19.83
N TYR A 404 3.17 12.65 20.55
CA TYR A 404 4.47 12.96 19.95
C TYR A 404 5.24 11.72 19.52
N LEU A 405 4.90 10.54 20.06
CA LEU A 405 5.54 9.29 19.74
C LEU A 405 4.54 8.32 19.13
N ASP A 406 4.70 7.99 17.84
CA ASP A 406 4.12 6.80 17.25
C ASP A 406 5.09 5.62 17.43
N SER A 407 4.58 4.45 17.83
CA SER A 407 5.42 3.26 17.96
C SER A 407 4.62 1.97 17.85
N VAL A 408 5.30 0.93 17.34
CA VAL A 408 4.81 -0.45 17.30
C VAL A 408 5.96 -1.40 17.56
N CYS A 409 5.69 -2.52 18.26
CA CYS A 409 6.67 -3.55 18.56
C CYS A 409 6.29 -4.85 17.87
N ILE A 410 7.23 -5.42 17.13
CA ILE A 410 7.07 -6.67 16.39
C ILE A 410 8.00 -7.73 16.98
N TRP A 411 7.43 -8.81 17.42
CA TRP A 411 8.17 -9.98 17.88
C TRP A 411 8.15 -11.07 16.82
N ASN A 412 9.32 -11.47 16.38
CA ASN A 412 9.49 -12.62 15.50
C ASN A 412 10.12 -13.76 16.31
N GLU A 413 9.30 -14.67 16.80
CA GLU A 413 9.70 -15.80 17.62
C GLU A 413 10.61 -16.77 16.86
N GLU A 414 10.32 -17.00 15.56
CA GLU A 414 11.09 -17.93 14.73
C GLU A 414 12.54 -17.48 14.51
N LYS A 415 12.76 -16.14 14.47
CA LYS A 415 14.08 -15.53 14.28
C LYS A 415 14.72 -15.01 15.56
N ASP A 416 14.07 -15.21 16.71
CA ASP A 416 14.48 -14.65 18.01
C ASP A 416 14.79 -13.14 17.93
N THR A 417 13.92 -12.37 17.29
CA THR A 417 14.09 -10.91 17.13
C THR A 417 12.90 -10.12 17.65
N LEU A 418 13.17 -8.97 18.22
CA LEU A 418 12.19 -7.94 18.54
C LEU A 418 12.57 -6.67 17.77
N THR A 419 11.61 -6.04 17.12
CA THR A 419 11.82 -4.78 16.41
C THR A 419 10.85 -3.73 16.92
N ILE A 420 11.35 -2.56 17.27
CA ILE A 420 10.57 -1.37 17.62
C ILE A 420 10.70 -0.40 16.45
N PHE A 421 9.58 -0.03 15.84
CA PHE A 421 9.49 1.12 14.94
C PHE A 421 8.92 2.31 15.73
N ALA A 422 9.49 3.49 15.53
CA ALA A 422 9.09 4.67 16.26
C ALA A 422 9.28 5.94 15.43
N VAL A 423 8.34 6.89 15.54
CA VAL A 423 8.46 8.24 14.97
C VAL A 423 8.31 9.25 16.10
N ASN A 424 9.34 10.09 16.30
CA ASN A 424 9.24 11.29 17.09
C ASN A 424 8.72 12.43 16.21
N LYS A 425 7.47 12.87 16.44
CA LYS A 425 6.81 13.93 15.68
C LYS A 425 7.12 15.34 16.20
N SER A 426 7.84 15.47 17.33
CA SER A 426 8.22 16.79 17.86
C SER A 426 9.20 17.48 16.91
N LEU A 427 8.90 18.69 16.50
CA LEU A 427 9.77 19.51 15.65
C LEU A 427 10.89 20.20 16.46
N GLU A 428 10.74 20.26 17.79
CA GLU A 428 11.60 21.06 18.66
C GLU A 428 12.43 20.24 19.63
N GLU A 429 11.89 19.10 20.09
CA GLU A 429 12.48 18.36 21.21
C GLU A 429 12.73 16.88 20.93
N ASP A 430 13.87 16.42 21.41
CA ASP A 430 14.15 14.99 21.52
C ASP A 430 13.22 14.30 22.53
N LEU A 431 13.01 13.00 22.36
CA LEU A 431 12.28 12.14 23.29
C LEU A 431 13.23 11.17 23.97
N GLU A 432 13.28 11.22 25.32
CA GLU A 432 13.85 10.16 26.13
C GLU A 432 12.84 9.01 26.22
N VAL A 433 13.11 7.88 25.58
CA VAL A 433 12.20 6.73 25.51
C VAL A 433 12.72 5.58 26.34
N SER A 434 11.84 4.96 27.11
CA SER A 434 12.14 3.72 27.83
C SER A 434 11.15 2.62 27.51
N CYS A 435 11.61 1.35 27.56
CA CYS A 435 10.77 0.17 27.42
C CYS A 435 11.26 -0.94 28.36
N ASP A 436 10.33 -1.61 29.04
CA ASP A 436 10.64 -2.78 29.88
C ASP A 436 10.75 -4.02 28.99
N LEU A 437 11.95 -4.58 28.88
CA LEU A 437 12.28 -5.74 28.08
C LEU A 437 12.62 -6.99 28.91
N ARG A 438 12.31 -7.01 30.23
CA ARG A 438 12.64 -8.14 31.12
C ARG A 438 12.03 -9.47 30.66
N GLN A 439 10.92 -9.45 29.94
CA GLN A 439 10.33 -10.66 29.33
C GLN A 439 11.10 -11.17 28.08
N PHE A 440 12.03 -10.38 27.58
CA PHE A 440 12.93 -10.69 26.47
C PHE A 440 14.36 -10.86 26.96
N GLU A 441 14.52 -11.73 27.96
CA GLU A 441 15.83 -12.02 28.58
C GLU A 441 16.85 -12.51 27.55
N GLY A 442 18.05 -11.96 27.60
CA GLY A 442 19.16 -12.27 26.69
C GLY A 442 19.16 -11.46 25.38
N TYR A 443 18.08 -10.70 25.08
CA TYR A 443 18.10 -9.84 23.92
C TYR A 443 19.02 -8.64 24.12
N GLN A 444 19.81 -8.33 23.08
CA GLN A 444 20.70 -7.17 23.03
C GLN A 444 20.32 -6.26 21.86
N VAL A 445 20.68 -4.99 21.93
CA VAL A 445 20.54 -4.08 20.80
C VAL A 445 21.43 -4.55 19.66
N LYS A 446 20.83 -4.99 18.57
CA LYS A 446 21.52 -5.42 17.35
C LYS A 446 21.87 -4.23 16.47
N GLU A 447 20.92 -3.33 16.33
CA GLU A 447 21.07 -2.09 15.58
C GLU A 447 19.99 -1.07 15.93
N HIS A 448 20.32 0.19 15.77
CA HIS A 448 19.40 1.32 15.79
C HIS A 448 19.63 2.14 14.54
N ILE A 449 18.63 2.19 13.67
CA ILE A 449 18.64 2.93 12.40
C ILE A 449 17.75 4.16 12.57
N VAL A 450 18.24 5.31 12.13
CA VAL A 450 17.56 6.60 12.23
C VAL A 450 17.51 7.26 10.86
N LEU A 451 16.33 7.74 10.48
CA LEU A 451 16.15 8.65 9.35
C LEU A 451 15.77 10.02 9.93
N THR A 452 16.63 11.00 9.73
CA THR A 452 16.44 12.39 10.18
C THR A 452 17.17 13.35 9.23
N ASN A 453 16.70 14.58 9.16
CA ASN A 453 17.34 15.67 8.45
C ASN A 453 16.95 16.99 9.11
N ASP A 454 17.86 17.95 9.22
CA ASP A 454 17.57 19.29 9.78
C ASP A 454 16.64 20.11 8.85
N ASP A 455 16.70 19.85 7.55
CA ASP A 455 15.82 20.44 6.55
C ASP A 455 14.65 19.51 6.27
N MET A 456 13.46 19.86 6.79
CA MET A 456 12.22 19.12 6.59
C MET A 456 11.79 19.02 5.11
N LYS A 457 12.29 19.94 4.25
CA LYS A 457 12.01 19.99 2.81
C LYS A 457 13.12 19.33 1.97
N ALA A 458 14.09 18.66 2.60
CA ALA A 458 15.15 17.94 1.89
C ALA A 458 14.56 16.81 1.03
N VAL A 459 15.11 16.65 -0.18
CA VAL A 459 14.69 15.66 -1.18
C VAL A 459 15.87 14.84 -1.65
N ASN A 460 15.61 13.60 -2.07
CA ASN A 460 16.51 12.82 -2.90
C ASN A 460 16.18 13.06 -4.38
N THR A 461 17.18 13.30 -5.17
CA THR A 461 17.07 13.51 -6.63
C THR A 461 18.03 12.58 -7.37
N GLU A 462 17.88 12.48 -8.68
CA GLU A 462 18.83 11.71 -9.50
C GLU A 462 20.28 12.21 -9.32
N ALA A 463 20.47 13.54 -9.21
CA ALA A 463 21.80 14.16 -9.06
C ALA A 463 22.36 14.02 -7.62
N ASP A 464 21.49 13.89 -6.61
CA ASP A 464 21.86 13.73 -5.20
C ASP A 464 20.92 12.72 -4.53
N PRO A 465 21.08 11.42 -4.82
CA PRO A 465 20.15 10.37 -4.37
C PRO A 465 20.32 9.98 -2.91
N GLU A 466 21.35 10.47 -2.23
CA GLU A 466 21.72 10.10 -0.86
C GLU A 466 21.64 11.28 0.14
N LYS A 467 20.97 12.36 -0.20
CA LYS A 467 20.84 13.53 0.67
C LYS A 467 20.04 13.23 1.96
N VAL A 468 19.04 12.37 1.85
CA VAL A 468 18.21 11.90 2.97
C VAL A 468 18.31 10.38 3.00
N VAL A 469 19.18 9.85 3.84
CA VAL A 469 19.42 8.41 3.98
C VAL A 469 19.46 8.00 5.46
N PRO A 470 19.08 6.77 5.79
CA PRO A 470 19.17 6.28 7.16
C PRO A 470 20.62 6.12 7.65
N VAL A 471 20.83 6.43 8.90
CA VAL A 471 22.12 6.29 9.56
C VAL A 471 22.04 5.39 10.80
N LYS A 472 23.15 4.77 11.19
CA LYS A 472 23.24 4.00 12.44
C LYS A 472 23.40 4.94 13.63
N SER A 473 22.66 4.64 14.70
CA SER A 473 22.71 5.36 15.98
C SER A 473 23.24 4.46 17.10
N ALA A 474 23.99 5.03 18.01
CA ALA A 474 24.46 4.38 19.25
C ALA A 474 23.61 4.80 20.48
N ALA A 475 22.49 5.48 20.29
CA ALA A 475 21.67 6.04 21.37
C ALA A 475 20.94 4.98 22.23
N SER A 476 20.75 3.76 21.70
CA SER A 476 19.99 2.71 22.38
C SER A 476 20.89 1.81 23.24
N ARG A 477 20.48 1.57 24.49
CA ARG A 477 21.16 0.63 25.41
C ARG A 477 20.14 -0.13 26.25
N ILE A 478 20.50 -1.34 26.65
CA ILE A 478 19.74 -2.15 27.61
C ILE A 478 20.57 -2.19 28.92
N ASP A 479 19.93 -1.83 30.02
CA ASP A 479 20.48 -1.96 31.37
C ASP A 479 19.42 -2.58 32.29
N GLY A 480 19.78 -3.67 33.00
CA GLY A 480 18.86 -4.40 33.87
C GLY A 480 17.57 -4.86 33.19
N GLY A 481 17.60 -5.17 31.87
CA GLY A 481 16.40 -5.55 31.07
C GLY A 481 15.53 -4.37 30.70
N LYS A 482 15.99 -3.14 30.86
CA LYS A 482 15.26 -1.93 30.43
C LYS A 482 15.99 -1.26 29.26
N LEU A 483 15.27 -1.06 28.16
CA LEU A 483 15.73 -0.18 27.08
C LEU A 483 15.68 1.29 27.55
N SER A 484 16.76 2.00 27.29
CA SER A 484 16.81 3.46 27.32
C SER A 484 17.38 3.96 26.01
N THR A 485 16.72 4.92 25.39
CA THR A 485 17.16 5.53 24.12
C THR A 485 16.74 6.99 24.05
N VAL A 486 17.39 7.76 23.19
CA VAL A 486 16.97 9.11 22.83
C VAL A 486 16.63 9.10 21.33
N LEU A 487 15.38 9.44 21.01
CA LEU A 487 14.92 9.66 19.65
C LEU A 487 15.01 11.16 19.35
N GLY A 488 15.86 11.54 18.41
CA GLY A 488 16.00 12.92 17.99
C GLY A 488 14.66 13.53 17.55
N LYS A 489 14.51 14.84 17.63
CA LYS A 489 13.35 15.54 17.07
C LYS A 489 13.15 15.17 15.63
N HIS A 490 11.89 15.19 15.15
CA HIS A 490 11.50 14.84 13.75
C HIS A 490 12.32 13.69 13.17
N SER A 491 12.26 12.52 13.79
CA SER A 491 13.00 11.34 13.34
C SER A 491 12.14 10.10 13.23
N TRP A 492 12.39 9.31 12.22
CA TRP A 492 11.93 7.93 12.13
C TRP A 492 13.04 6.99 12.61
N ASN A 493 12.66 5.97 13.36
CA ASN A 493 13.61 5.09 14.04
C ASN A 493 13.18 3.62 13.91
N MET A 494 14.16 2.74 13.72
CA MET A 494 14.02 1.29 13.88
C MET A 494 15.07 0.79 14.87
N ILE A 495 14.63 0.15 15.96
CA ILE A 495 15.52 -0.46 16.96
C ILE A 495 15.27 -1.96 16.93
N ARG A 496 16.31 -2.72 16.62
CA ARG A 496 16.24 -4.18 16.57
C ARG A 496 17.03 -4.81 17.69
N PHE A 497 16.44 -5.86 18.24
CA PHE A 497 17.02 -6.68 19.29
C PHE A 497 17.08 -8.13 18.83
N ALA A 498 18.10 -8.83 19.22
CA ALA A 498 18.26 -10.27 19.00
C ALA A 498 19.03 -10.88 20.19
N LYS A 499 18.89 -12.19 20.37
CA LYS A 499 19.74 -12.96 21.27
C LYS A 499 21.15 -13.14 20.72
#